data_844c3bdfade563bd9d18b9d9d715af91
#
_entry.id   844c3bdfade563bd9d18b9d9d715af91
#
_cell.length_a   1.000
_cell.length_b   1.000
_cell.length_c   1.000
_cell.angle_alpha   90.00
_cell.angle_beta   90.00
_cell.angle_gamma   90.00
#
_symmetry.space_group_name_H-M   'P 1'
#
loop_
_entity.id
_entity.type
_entity.pdbx_description
1 polymer ?
#
loop_
_entity_poly.entity_id
_entity_poly.type
_entity_poly.pdbx_seq_one_letter_code
_entity_poly.pdbx_strand_id
1 'polypeptide(L)'
;MPPLTALASGCYHDPTMDQDRLAQALERVERMLRGYVERSPYRLNPDPVTVRHVRDGLAEHLVLHGRMYCPCREVTGAPERDRPNICPCTTHAEEIARTGACECGIFVSADYAKEAR
;
A
#
# COMPACT_ATOMS: atom_id res chain seq x y z
N MET A 1 35.93 6.95 -1.38
CA MET A 1 35.21 7.40 -1.53
C MET A 1 34.45 7.49 -1.32
N PRO A 2 34.54 7.46 -1.12
CA PRO A 2 33.64 7.75 -1.10
C PRO A 2 32.95 8.01 -1.21
N PRO A 3 32.92 8.04 -1.29
CA PRO A 3 32.13 8.44 -1.41
C PRO A 3 31.38 8.56 -1.61
N LEU A 4 31.47 8.56 -1.89
CA LEU A 4 30.70 8.80 -2.14
C LEU A 4 29.77 8.74 -1.98
N THR A 5 29.79 8.43 -1.87
CA THR A 5 28.91 8.35 -1.82
C THR A 5 28.03 8.63 -1.24
N ALA A 6 28.35 8.69 -0.67
CA ALA A 6 27.39 8.97 -0.06
C ALA A 6 26.51 9.87 -0.38
N LEU A 7 26.91 10.21 -0.75
CA LEU A 7 26.19 10.97 -0.98
C LEU A 7 25.13 10.99 -1.44
N ALA A 8 25.36 10.80 -1.74
CA ALA A 8 24.32 10.98 -2.18
C ALA A 8 23.31 10.96 -1.44
N SER A 9 23.59 11.08 -0.94
CA SER A 9 22.79 11.27 -0.40
C SER A 9 21.64 11.38 0.07
N GLY A 10 21.33 12.28 0.34
CA GLY A 10 20.09 12.38 0.95
C GLY A 10 19.09 11.39 0.50
N CYS A 11 19.06 11.09 -0.74
CA CYS A 11 18.15 10.09 -1.24
C CYS A 11 18.78 8.72 -1.37
N TYR A 12 20.00 8.61 -0.94
CA TYR A 12 20.65 7.31 -0.96
C TYR A 12 20.17 6.45 0.20
N HIS A 13 19.98 5.19 -0.06
CA HIS A 13 19.59 4.20 0.93
C HIS A 13 20.66 3.15 1.06
N ASP A 14 20.89 2.69 2.28
CA ASP A 14 21.68 1.49 2.51
C ASP A 14 20.84 0.31 2.01
N PRO A 15 21.24 -0.35 0.93
CA PRO A 15 20.40 -1.41 0.36
C PRO A 15 20.09 -2.53 1.33
N THR A 16 21.06 -2.93 2.15
CA THR A 16 20.83 -4.03 3.09
C THR A 16 19.80 -3.66 4.13
N MET A 17 19.96 -2.48 4.74
CA MET A 17 19.05 -2.03 5.76
C MET A 17 17.65 -1.82 5.21
N ASP A 18 17.58 -1.25 4.00
CA ASP A 18 16.30 -1.02 3.35
C ASP A 18 15.62 -2.32 2.99
N GLN A 19 16.39 -3.33 2.57
CA GLN A 19 15.81 -4.63 2.24
C GLN A 19 15.20 -5.30 3.46
N ASP A 20 15.88 -5.23 4.61
CA ASP A 20 15.33 -5.79 5.83
C ASP A 20 14.07 -5.08 6.28
N ARG A 21 14.09 -3.75 6.25
CA ARG A 21 12.92 -2.96 6.61
C ARG A 21 11.78 -3.22 5.65
N LEU A 22 12.09 -3.30 4.38
CA LEU A 22 11.07 -3.53 3.37
C LEU A 22 10.46 -4.92 3.52
N ALA A 23 11.29 -5.92 3.80
CA ALA A 23 10.79 -7.27 4.01
C ALA A 23 9.83 -7.33 5.20
N GLN A 24 10.17 -6.67 6.30
CA GLN A 24 9.31 -6.61 7.47
C GLN A 24 8.03 -5.85 7.17
N ALA A 25 8.15 -4.76 6.41
CA ALA A 25 6.98 -3.97 6.02
C ALA A 25 6.05 -4.78 5.14
N LEU A 26 6.61 -5.55 4.19
CA LEU A 26 5.80 -6.40 3.33
C LEU A 26 5.02 -7.42 4.13
N GLU A 27 5.65 -8.04 5.14
CA GLU A 27 4.95 -8.99 5.99
C GLU A 27 3.78 -8.34 6.72
N ARG A 28 4.00 -7.13 7.24
CA ARG A 28 2.94 -6.41 7.93
C ARG A 28 1.81 -6.04 7.00
N VAL A 29 2.15 -5.60 5.79
CA VAL A 29 1.13 -5.25 4.80
C VAL A 29 0.31 -6.49 4.42
N GLU A 30 0.99 -7.61 4.17
CA GLU A 30 0.28 -8.83 3.80
C GLU A 30 -0.65 -9.31 4.91
N ARG A 31 -0.19 -9.17 6.15
CA ARG A 31 -1.03 -9.53 7.30
C ARG A 31 -2.25 -8.62 7.40
N MET A 32 -2.06 -7.34 7.17
CA MET A 32 -3.16 -6.38 7.19
C MET A 32 -4.16 -6.69 6.08
N LEU A 33 -3.67 -6.92 4.86
CA LEU A 33 -4.55 -7.21 3.73
C LEU A 33 -5.36 -8.48 3.97
N ARG A 34 -4.71 -9.53 4.43
CA ARG A 34 -5.39 -10.80 4.69
C ARG A 34 -6.43 -10.65 5.79
N GLY A 35 -6.07 -9.96 6.86
CA GLY A 35 -7.00 -9.76 7.96
C GLY A 35 -8.19 -8.92 7.57
N TYR A 36 -7.96 -7.90 6.75
CA TYR A 36 -9.06 -7.04 6.33
C TYR A 36 -10.03 -7.79 5.43
N VAL A 37 -9.51 -8.58 4.49
CA VAL A 37 -10.37 -9.36 3.60
C VAL A 37 -11.19 -10.35 4.40
N GLU A 38 -10.62 -10.96 5.43
CA GLU A 38 -11.34 -11.94 6.25
C GLU A 38 -12.51 -11.34 7.01
N ARG A 39 -12.40 -10.06 7.41
CA ARG A 39 -13.45 -9.44 8.23
C ARG A 39 -14.33 -8.46 7.48
N SER A 40 -14.20 -8.41 6.15
CA SER A 40 -14.96 -7.48 5.33
C SER A 40 -15.63 -8.24 4.19
N PRO A 41 -16.59 -7.61 3.48
CA PRO A 41 -17.21 -8.25 2.31
C PRO A 41 -16.34 -8.16 1.06
N TYR A 42 -15.16 -7.57 1.15
CA TYR A 42 -14.34 -7.30 -0.03
C TYR A 42 -13.35 -8.42 -0.29
N ARG A 43 -12.78 -8.41 -1.49
CA ARG A 43 -11.77 -9.36 -1.93
C ARG A 43 -10.54 -8.60 -2.39
N LEU A 44 -9.41 -9.27 -2.45
CA LEU A 44 -8.27 -8.72 -3.16
C LEU A 44 -8.54 -8.77 -4.66
N ASN A 45 -7.98 -7.81 -5.37
CA ASN A 45 -8.08 -7.79 -6.83
C ASN A 45 -7.53 -9.11 -7.38
N PRO A 46 -8.25 -9.77 -8.30
CA PRO A 46 -7.74 -11.02 -8.88
C PRO A 46 -6.51 -10.84 -9.76
N ASP A 47 -6.19 -9.61 -10.15
CA ASP A 47 -4.98 -9.33 -10.93
C ASP A 47 -3.77 -9.29 -10.01
N PRO A 48 -2.85 -10.28 -10.10
CA PRO A 48 -1.71 -10.32 -9.19
C PRO A 48 -0.73 -9.16 -9.39
N VAL A 49 -0.70 -8.58 -10.58
CA VAL A 49 0.18 -7.44 -10.82
C VAL A 49 -0.31 -6.22 -10.04
N THR A 50 -1.61 -5.97 -10.06
CA THR A 50 -2.18 -4.88 -9.27
C THR A 50 -1.93 -5.09 -7.78
N VAL A 51 -2.17 -6.30 -7.28
CA VAL A 51 -1.97 -6.60 -5.87
C VAL A 51 -0.52 -6.34 -5.46
N ARG A 52 0.42 -6.83 -6.26
CA ARG A 52 1.83 -6.66 -5.95
C ARG A 52 2.23 -5.19 -5.97
N HIS A 53 1.74 -4.45 -6.96
CA HIS A 53 2.08 -3.03 -7.09
C HIS A 53 1.60 -2.24 -5.86
N VAL A 54 0.35 -2.45 -5.46
CA VAL A 54 -0.20 -1.72 -4.32
C VAL A 54 0.45 -2.18 -3.03
N ARG A 55 0.66 -3.49 -2.88
CA ARG A 55 1.32 -4.04 -1.70
C ARG A 55 2.70 -3.41 -1.51
N ASP A 56 3.47 -3.33 -2.60
CA ASP A 56 4.80 -2.77 -2.55
C ASP A 56 4.75 -1.28 -2.19
N GLY A 57 3.78 -0.55 -2.74
CA GLY A 57 3.63 0.86 -2.42
C GLY A 57 3.26 1.09 -0.97
N LEU A 58 2.38 0.25 -0.43
CA LEU A 58 2.02 0.34 0.98
C LEU A 58 3.23 0.07 1.88
N ALA A 59 4.03 -0.92 1.51
CA ALA A 59 5.22 -1.25 2.29
C ALA A 59 6.24 -0.12 2.24
N GLU A 60 6.43 0.49 1.08
CA GLU A 60 7.32 1.64 0.97
C GLU A 60 6.86 2.80 1.84
N HIS A 61 5.57 3.09 1.83
CA HIS A 61 5.04 4.15 2.68
C HIS A 61 5.22 3.82 4.16
N LEU A 62 5.07 2.56 4.52
CA LEU A 62 5.28 2.14 5.91
C LEU A 62 6.72 2.39 6.33
N VAL A 63 7.68 2.06 5.46
CA VAL A 63 9.09 2.30 5.76
C VAL A 63 9.39 3.79 5.82
N LEU A 64 8.91 4.56 4.86
CA LEU A 64 9.24 5.97 4.74
C LEU A 64 8.50 6.85 5.74
N HIS A 65 7.26 6.51 6.05
CA HIS A 65 6.39 7.40 6.83
C HIS A 65 5.82 6.77 8.09
N GLY A 66 6.07 5.47 8.31
CA GLY A 66 5.57 4.79 9.49
C GLY A 66 4.10 4.42 9.43
N ARG A 67 3.45 4.63 8.29
CA ARG A 67 2.04 4.31 8.09
C ARG A 67 1.84 3.74 6.70
N MET A 68 0.80 2.93 6.54
CA MET A 68 0.47 2.30 5.26
C MET A 68 -0.44 3.22 4.44
N TYR A 69 0.07 4.38 4.03
CA TYR A 69 -0.71 5.28 3.19
C TYR A 69 -0.93 4.67 1.82
N CYS A 70 -2.15 4.86 1.28
CA CYS A 70 -2.48 4.32 -0.04
C CYS A 70 -1.56 4.92 -1.10
N PRO A 71 -1.00 4.08 -1.99
CA PRO A 71 -0.06 4.60 -3.01
C PRO A 71 -0.71 5.54 -4.00
N CYS A 72 -2.03 5.48 -4.16
CA CYS A 72 -2.74 6.37 -5.08
C CYS A 72 -2.97 7.76 -4.49
N ARG A 73 -2.56 7.98 -3.26
CA ARG A 73 -2.72 9.28 -2.59
C ARG A 73 -1.36 9.87 -2.31
N GLU A 74 -1.32 11.19 -2.31
CA GLU A 74 -0.12 11.91 -2.02
C GLU A 74 0.03 12.09 -0.51
N VAL A 75 1.24 11.84 0.02
CA VAL A 75 1.52 12.05 1.43
C VAL A 75 1.97 13.49 1.60
N THR A 76 1.20 14.26 2.38
CA THR A 76 1.45 15.70 2.54
C THR A 76 2.41 16.02 3.67
N GLY A 77 2.57 15.08 4.61
CA GLY A 77 3.37 15.32 5.81
C GLY A 77 2.55 15.86 6.96
N ALA A 78 1.28 16.20 6.75
CA ALA A 78 0.38 16.65 7.79
C ALA A 78 -0.47 15.47 8.25
N PRO A 79 -0.27 14.95 9.49
CA PRO A 79 -0.95 13.73 9.90
C PRO A 79 -2.47 13.78 9.79
N GLU A 80 -3.08 14.93 10.10
CA GLU A 80 -4.53 15.02 10.03
C GLU A 80 -5.05 14.98 8.60
N ARG A 81 -4.25 15.40 7.64
CA ARG A 81 -4.63 15.32 6.22
C ARG A 81 -4.38 13.93 5.67
N ASP A 82 -3.33 13.28 6.15
CA ASP A 82 -2.92 12.00 5.59
C ASP A 82 -3.66 10.82 6.21
N ARG A 83 -4.17 10.98 7.43
CA ARG A 83 -4.81 9.88 8.15
C ARG A 83 -5.93 9.22 7.36
N PRO A 84 -6.82 9.98 6.68
CA PRO A 84 -7.88 9.33 5.91
C PRO A 84 -7.36 8.46 4.78
N ASN A 85 -6.12 8.61 4.39
CA ASN A 85 -5.52 7.87 3.28
C ASN A 85 -4.73 6.65 3.72
N ILE A 86 -4.77 6.31 5.02
CA ILE A 86 -4.17 5.06 5.50
C ILE A 86 -5.04 3.92 5.00
N CYS A 87 -4.41 2.93 4.37
CA CYS A 87 -5.13 1.80 3.79
C CYS A 87 -5.73 0.89 4.86
N PRO A 88 -6.99 0.48 4.77
CA PRO A 88 -7.96 0.87 3.73
C PRO A 88 -8.45 2.29 3.98
N CYS A 89 -8.38 3.13 2.96
CA CYS A 89 -8.69 4.55 3.13
C CYS A 89 -10.17 4.75 3.43
N THR A 90 -10.51 5.93 3.96
CA THR A 90 -11.88 6.17 4.43
C THR A 90 -12.91 6.14 3.32
N THR A 91 -12.51 6.37 2.07
CA THR A 91 -13.44 6.40 0.96
C THR A 91 -13.50 5.10 0.16
N HIS A 92 -12.77 4.06 0.60
CA HIS A 92 -12.67 2.83 -0.20
C HIS A 92 -14.03 2.12 -0.35
N ALA A 93 -14.85 2.11 0.70
CA ALA A 93 -16.15 1.43 0.62
C ALA A 93 -17.05 2.10 -0.41
N GLU A 94 -17.05 3.43 -0.43
CA GLU A 94 -17.84 4.19 -1.38
C GLU A 94 -17.33 3.99 -2.79
N GLU A 95 -16.01 3.98 -2.96
CA GLU A 95 -15.41 3.74 -4.26
C GLU A 95 -15.78 2.36 -4.79
N ILE A 96 -15.69 1.34 -3.93
CA ILE A 96 -16.04 -0.02 -4.33
C ILE A 96 -17.52 -0.12 -4.69
N ALA A 97 -18.39 0.56 -3.93
CA ALA A 97 -19.81 0.54 -4.23
C ALA A 97 -20.09 1.17 -5.58
N ARG A 98 -19.31 2.17 -5.96
CA ARG A 98 -19.57 2.91 -7.21
C ARG A 98 -18.96 2.22 -8.42
N THR A 99 -17.77 1.67 -8.29
CA THR A 99 -17.04 1.15 -9.45
C THR A 99 -16.64 -0.32 -9.34
N GLY A 100 -16.81 -0.92 -8.18
CA GLY A 100 -16.39 -2.29 -7.94
C GLY A 100 -14.99 -2.42 -7.36
N ALA A 101 -14.19 -1.35 -7.35
CA ALA A 101 -12.82 -1.37 -6.87
C ALA A 101 -12.49 -0.05 -6.20
N CYS A 102 -11.64 -0.09 -5.19
CA CYS A 102 -11.14 1.14 -4.59
C CYS A 102 -10.15 1.80 -5.56
N GLU A 103 -9.78 3.03 -5.27
CA GLU A 103 -9.00 3.82 -6.23
C GLU A 103 -7.67 3.18 -6.60
N CYS A 104 -6.95 2.62 -5.64
CA CYS A 104 -5.69 1.95 -5.97
C CYS A 104 -5.90 0.53 -6.47
N GLY A 105 -7.12 0.01 -6.37
CA GLY A 105 -7.47 -1.27 -6.98
C GLY A 105 -7.19 -2.50 -6.16
N ILE A 106 -6.70 -2.35 -4.93
CA ILE A 106 -6.33 -3.52 -4.13
C ILE A 106 -7.56 -4.27 -3.59
N PHE A 107 -8.61 -3.53 -3.18
CA PHE A 107 -9.83 -4.13 -2.68
C PHE A 107 -10.94 -3.98 -3.71
N VAL A 108 -11.67 -5.07 -3.94
CA VAL A 108 -12.73 -5.10 -4.93
C VAL A 108 -13.95 -5.80 -4.33
N SER A 109 -15.11 -5.57 -4.97
CA SER A 109 -16.30 -6.30 -4.59
C SER A 109 -16.20 -7.75 -5.02
N ALA A 110 -17.03 -8.61 -4.40
CA ALA A 110 -17.05 -10.02 -4.78
C ALA A 110 -17.48 -10.18 -6.24
N ASP A 111 -18.40 -9.35 -6.70
CA ASP A 111 -18.85 -9.40 -8.09
C ASP A 111 -17.74 -9.02 -9.05
N TYR A 112 -16.99 -7.98 -8.72
CA TYR A 112 -15.85 -7.56 -9.53
C TYR A 112 -14.83 -8.70 -9.64
N ALA A 113 -14.55 -9.36 -8.52
CA ALA A 113 -13.58 -10.45 -8.51
C ALA A 113 -14.01 -11.59 -9.42
N LYS A 114 -15.31 -11.88 -9.46
CA LYS A 114 -15.83 -12.93 -10.35
C LYS A 114 -15.71 -12.54 -11.82
N GLU A 115 -16.08 -11.29 -12.13
CA GLU A 115 -16.13 -10.85 -13.51
C GLU A 115 -14.76 -10.67 -14.13
N ALA A 116 -13.75 -10.40 -13.31
CA ALA A 116 -12.41 -10.14 -13.80
C ALA A 116 -11.64 -11.43 -14.15
N ARG A 117 -12.21 -12.57 -13.96
CA ARG A 117 -11.53 -13.86 -14.24
C ARG A 117 -11.61 -14.25 -15.69
#